data_0ad152ff4dfbb00cd7cdcdd43700fdf2
#
_entry.id   0ad152ff4dfbb00cd7cdcdd43700fdf2
#
_cell.length_a   1.000
_cell.length_b   1.000
_cell.length_c   1.000
_cell.angle_alpha   90.00
_cell.angle_beta   90.00
_cell.angle_gamma   90.00
#
_symmetry.space_group_name_H-M   'P 1'
#
loop_
_entity.id
_entity.type
_entity.pdbx_description
1 polymer ?
#
loop_
_entity_poly.entity_id
_entity_poly.type
_entity_poly.pdbx_seq_one_letter_code
_entity_poly.pdbx_strand_id
1 'polypeptide(L)'
;MTNRGPKRGSPKPRTKRRPKSISIAIKRAYNPPAAKDGLRILIDRLWPRGVSKAKLDAWPRALSPSTALRKWYGHEPERFTEFRRRYRAELAEHKDELAALRTWIDGRGATLITATRELPLSHAEVLRQMLGAKKR
;
A
#
# COMPACT_ATOMS: atom_id res chain seq x y z
N MET A 1 26.21 21.46 -22.55
CA MET A 1 26.18 21.97 -22.07
C MET A 1 25.74 22.04 -21.57
N THR A 2 25.87 21.68 -21.82
CA THR A 2 25.58 22.03 -21.29
C THR A 2 24.92 21.81 -20.80
N ASN A 3 24.81 21.43 -21.16
CA ASN A 3 24.39 21.59 -20.60
C ASN A 3 23.76 21.42 -20.24
N ARG A 4 23.49 21.20 -20.60
CA ARG A 4 23.02 21.31 -20.21
C ARG A 4 22.17 21.25 -19.65
N GLY A 5 22.28 20.71 -20.04
CA GLY A 5 21.77 20.93 -19.55
C GLY A 5 21.12 20.54 -19.18
N PRO A 6 21.02 20.31 -19.19
CA PRO A 6 20.70 20.27 -18.70
C PRO A 6 20.38 19.97 -18.34
N LYS A 7 20.17 19.77 -18.69
CA LYS A 7 20.17 19.86 -18.25
C LYS A 7 19.65 19.73 -17.64
N ARG A 8 19.67 19.50 -17.98
CA ARG A 8 19.60 19.46 -17.38
C ARG A 8 18.97 19.09 -16.67
N GLY A 9 19.00 18.73 -16.95
CA GLY A 9 18.76 18.35 -16.27
C GLY A 9 18.28 17.66 -15.82
N SER A 10 18.66 17.31 -15.89
CA SER A 10 18.62 16.66 -15.35
C SER A 10 18.45 16.11 -14.82
N PRO A 11 18.37 15.90 -14.94
CA PRO A 11 18.45 15.22 -14.35
C PRO A 11 18.62 14.59 -13.99
N LYS A 12 18.76 14.35 -14.11
CA LYS A 12 19.23 13.79 -13.59
C LYS A 12 19.25 13.32 -13.01
N PRO A 13 19.37 13.05 -13.03
CA PRO A 13 19.42 12.34 -12.44
C PRO A 13 19.10 11.85 -11.86
N ARG A 14 18.87 11.78 -11.92
CA ARG A 14 18.74 11.27 -11.25
C ARG A 14 18.81 10.41 -11.27
N THR A 15 19.04 10.04 -11.62
CA THR A 15 19.15 9.07 -11.59
C THR A 15 19.89 7.88 -11.15
N LYS A 16 20.73 7.56 -11.04
CA LYS A 16 21.41 6.62 -10.33
C LYS A 16 21.26 6.62 -8.92
N ARG A 17 20.45 7.38 -8.43
CA ARG A 17 20.08 7.50 -7.07
C ARG A 17 19.32 6.28 -6.62
N ARG A 18 19.56 5.77 -5.45
CA ARG A 18 18.76 4.69 -4.90
C ARG A 18 17.30 5.15 -4.78
N PRO A 19 16.35 4.23 -4.97
CA PRO A 19 14.95 4.58 -4.75
C PRO A 19 14.77 5.16 -3.35
N LYS A 20 13.97 6.19 -3.24
CA LYS A 20 13.67 6.74 -1.93
C LYS A 20 12.92 5.71 -1.10
N SER A 21 13.21 5.69 0.20
CA SER A 21 12.38 4.98 1.13
C SER A 21 11.01 5.62 1.15
N ILE A 22 9.98 4.82 1.19
CA ILE A 22 8.62 5.34 1.38
C ILE A 22 8.16 4.95 2.78
N SER A 23 7.36 5.81 3.38
CA SER A 23 6.77 5.55 4.68
C SER A 23 5.28 5.43 4.52
N ILE A 24 4.69 4.39 5.10
CA ILE A 24 3.28 4.12 4.97
C ILE A 24 2.69 3.89 6.35
N ALA A 25 1.63 4.62 6.67
CA ALA A 25 0.85 4.36 7.86
C ALA A 25 -0.26 3.37 7.54
N ILE A 26 -0.81 2.76 8.57
CA ILE A 26 -1.96 1.87 8.44
C ILE A 26 -3.02 2.38 9.36
N LYS A 27 -4.27 2.45 8.89
CA LYS A 27 -5.34 3.06 9.65
C LYS A 27 -6.65 2.36 9.35
N ARG A 28 -7.53 2.32 10.35
CA ARG A 28 -8.85 1.74 10.14
C ARG A 28 -9.72 2.69 9.33
N ALA A 29 -10.56 2.10 8.48
CA ALA A 29 -11.44 2.86 7.60
C ALA A 29 -12.40 3.77 8.37
N TYR A 30 -12.70 3.42 9.62
CA TYR A 30 -13.67 4.16 10.41
C TYR A 30 -13.05 5.25 11.28
N ASN A 31 -11.72 5.36 11.29
CA ASN A 31 -11.06 6.47 11.95
C ASN A 31 -11.16 7.71 11.08
N PRO A 32 -11.27 8.90 11.70
CA PRO A 32 -11.43 10.12 10.92
C PRO A 32 -10.24 10.39 10.01
N PRO A 33 -10.47 10.93 8.82
CA PRO A 33 -9.36 11.36 7.97
C PRO A 33 -8.56 12.46 8.66
N ALA A 34 -7.26 12.48 8.38
CA ALA A 34 -6.37 13.52 8.87
C ALA A 34 -5.45 13.97 7.75
N ALA A 35 -5.05 15.24 7.79
CA ALA A 35 -4.19 15.79 6.74
C ALA A 35 -2.89 15.01 6.59
N LYS A 36 -2.34 14.53 7.71
CA LYS A 36 -1.09 13.78 7.68
C LYS A 36 -1.22 12.40 7.06
N ASP A 37 -2.44 11.94 6.78
CA ASP A 37 -2.64 10.63 6.16
C ASP A 37 -2.02 10.57 4.76
N GLY A 38 -1.88 11.69 4.07
CA GLY A 38 -1.42 11.70 2.70
C GLY A 38 -2.44 11.00 1.81
N LEU A 39 -1.94 10.18 0.90
CA LEU A 39 -2.82 9.40 0.03
C LEU A 39 -3.51 8.31 0.86
N ARG A 40 -4.82 8.25 0.79
CA ARG A 40 -5.60 7.25 1.52
C ARG A 40 -6.02 6.16 0.56
N ILE A 41 -5.49 4.96 0.77
CA ILE A 41 -5.58 3.85 -0.18
C ILE A 41 -6.31 2.70 0.46
N LEU A 42 -7.50 2.39 -0.05
CA LEU A 42 -8.29 1.26 0.45
C LEU A 42 -7.71 -0.04 -0.11
N ILE A 43 -7.41 -0.96 0.80
CA ILE A 43 -6.77 -2.21 0.41
C ILE A 43 -7.61 -3.44 0.70
N ASP A 44 -8.87 -3.25 1.03
CA ASP A 44 -9.82 -4.34 1.22
C ASP A 44 -10.45 -4.72 -0.11
N ARG A 45 -10.89 -5.97 -0.22
CA ARG A 45 -11.58 -6.42 -1.43
C ARG A 45 -12.97 -5.83 -1.54
N LEU A 46 -13.62 -5.60 -0.40
CA LEU A 46 -14.96 -5.05 -0.35
C LEU A 46 -14.93 -3.64 0.19
N TRP A 47 -15.80 -2.79 -0.34
CA TRP A 47 -15.92 -1.42 0.15
C TRP A 47 -16.47 -1.43 1.58
N PRO A 48 -15.82 -0.73 2.52
CA PRO A 48 -16.30 -0.72 3.91
C PRO A 48 -17.67 -0.02 3.99
N ARG A 49 -18.57 -0.64 4.75
CA ARG A 49 -19.90 -0.09 4.92
C ARG A 49 -19.84 1.30 5.56
N GLY A 50 -20.55 2.25 4.99
CA GLY A 50 -20.66 3.58 5.57
C GLY A 50 -19.50 4.52 5.28
N VAL A 51 -18.50 4.10 4.52
CA VAL A 51 -17.37 4.95 4.19
C VAL A 51 -17.63 5.65 2.87
N SER A 52 -17.49 6.98 2.89
CA SER A 52 -17.72 7.82 1.73
C SER A 52 -16.54 7.73 0.76
N LYS A 53 -16.82 7.81 -0.54
CA LYS A 53 -15.78 7.85 -1.56
C LYS A 53 -14.84 9.02 -1.38
N ALA A 54 -15.34 10.13 -0.85
CA ALA A 54 -14.55 11.34 -0.66
C ALA A 54 -13.40 11.13 0.33
N LYS A 55 -13.46 10.09 1.14
CA LYS A 55 -12.43 9.81 2.15
C LYS A 55 -11.29 8.96 1.62
N LEU A 56 -11.36 8.51 0.38
CA LEU A 56 -10.37 7.59 -0.18
C LEU A 56 -9.88 8.11 -1.52
N ASP A 57 -8.58 7.94 -1.75
CA ASP A 57 -7.96 8.40 -2.99
C ASP A 57 -7.80 7.31 -4.02
N ALA A 58 -7.75 6.04 -3.59
CA ALA A 58 -7.60 4.91 -4.51
C ALA A 58 -8.10 3.62 -3.88
N TRP A 59 -8.44 2.69 -4.76
CA TRP A 59 -8.88 1.35 -4.35
C TRP A 59 -8.29 0.31 -5.30
N PRO A 60 -7.01 -0.08 -5.11
CA PRO A 60 -6.37 -1.07 -5.98
C PRO A 60 -6.81 -2.49 -5.58
N ARG A 61 -8.00 -2.88 -6.01
CA ARG A 61 -8.60 -4.15 -5.60
C ARG A 61 -7.75 -5.37 -5.94
N ALA A 62 -6.98 -5.30 -7.04
CA ALA A 62 -6.13 -6.41 -7.43
C ALA A 62 -5.09 -6.72 -6.36
N LEU A 63 -4.76 -5.76 -5.51
CA LEU A 63 -3.77 -5.94 -4.45
C LEU A 63 -4.38 -6.37 -3.12
N SER A 64 -5.69 -6.57 -3.06
CA SER A 64 -6.32 -7.13 -1.86
C SER A 64 -6.20 -8.65 -1.88
N PRO A 65 -6.24 -9.32 -0.71
CA PRO A 65 -6.24 -10.78 -0.70
C PRO A 65 -7.44 -11.33 -1.44
N SER A 66 -7.29 -12.48 -2.07
CA SER A 66 -8.41 -13.11 -2.76
C SER A 66 -9.51 -13.44 -1.77
N THR A 67 -10.73 -13.57 -2.29
CA THR A 67 -11.86 -13.94 -1.45
C THR A 67 -11.62 -15.26 -0.75
N ALA A 68 -11.07 -16.25 -1.48
CA ALA A 68 -10.80 -17.55 -0.88
C ALA A 68 -9.78 -17.46 0.26
N LEU A 69 -8.71 -16.69 0.06
CA LEU A 69 -7.70 -16.54 1.09
C LEU A 69 -8.25 -15.79 2.30
N ARG A 70 -9.04 -14.75 2.06
CA ARG A 70 -9.62 -13.98 3.14
C ARG A 70 -10.55 -14.85 4.00
N LYS A 71 -11.35 -15.69 3.35
CA LYS A 71 -12.25 -16.59 4.09
C LYS A 71 -11.47 -17.64 4.86
N TRP A 72 -10.41 -18.19 4.26
CA TRP A 72 -9.59 -19.19 4.94
C TRP A 72 -8.95 -18.60 6.20
N TYR A 73 -8.43 -17.37 6.09
CA TYR A 73 -7.78 -16.73 7.24
C TYR A 73 -8.75 -16.49 8.39
N GLY A 74 -9.92 -15.91 8.09
CA GLY A 74 -10.97 -15.71 9.08
C GLY A 74 -10.54 -14.96 10.33
N HIS A 75 -9.50 -14.12 10.22
CA HIS A 75 -8.96 -13.37 11.34
C HIS A 75 -8.45 -14.26 12.48
N GLU A 76 -8.02 -15.47 12.16
CA GLU A 76 -7.47 -16.39 13.16
C GLU A 76 -5.97 -16.11 13.31
N PRO A 77 -5.52 -15.58 14.46
CA PRO A 77 -4.12 -15.20 14.61
C PRO A 77 -3.12 -16.30 14.33
N GLU A 78 -3.47 -17.56 14.70
CA GLU A 78 -2.56 -18.67 14.47
C GLU A 78 -2.38 -18.99 12.98
N ARG A 79 -3.24 -18.47 12.12
CA ARG A 79 -3.12 -18.66 10.68
C ARG A 79 -2.34 -17.55 10.02
N PHE A 80 -1.93 -16.53 10.76
CA PHE A 80 -1.38 -15.34 10.14
C PHE A 80 -0.09 -15.61 9.36
N THR A 81 0.80 -16.44 9.89
CA THR A 81 2.07 -16.76 9.21
C THR A 81 1.81 -17.40 7.85
N GLU A 82 0.90 -18.36 7.80
CA GLU A 82 0.55 -18.99 6.53
C GLU A 82 -0.25 -18.06 5.64
N PHE A 83 -1.14 -17.25 6.22
CA PHE A 83 -1.86 -16.23 5.47
C PHE A 83 -0.86 -15.28 4.78
N ARG A 84 0.14 -14.81 5.52
CA ARG A 84 1.15 -13.91 4.97
C ARG A 84 1.86 -14.54 3.79
N ARG A 85 2.25 -15.82 3.94
CA ARG A 85 2.94 -16.53 2.87
C ARG A 85 2.07 -16.60 1.62
N ARG A 86 0.80 -16.96 1.79
CA ARG A 86 -0.12 -17.09 0.66
C ARG A 86 -0.43 -15.75 0.01
N TYR A 87 -0.62 -14.72 0.83
CA TYR A 87 -0.93 -13.40 0.29
C TYR A 87 0.27 -12.83 -0.47
N ARG A 88 1.48 -13.04 0.05
CA ARG A 88 2.68 -12.61 -0.68
C ARG A 88 2.77 -13.30 -2.04
N ALA A 89 2.40 -14.56 -2.11
CA ALA A 89 2.38 -15.27 -3.40
C ALA A 89 1.35 -14.68 -4.34
N GLU A 90 0.17 -14.33 -3.84
CA GLU A 90 -0.83 -13.64 -4.65
C GLU A 90 -0.31 -12.30 -5.16
N LEU A 91 0.31 -11.53 -4.27
CA LEU A 91 0.86 -10.22 -4.66
C LEU A 91 1.97 -10.34 -5.69
N ALA A 92 2.75 -11.42 -5.63
CA ALA A 92 3.81 -11.63 -6.61
C ALA A 92 3.27 -11.80 -8.03
N GLU A 93 2.00 -12.18 -8.16
CA GLU A 93 1.36 -12.28 -9.46
C GLU A 93 0.87 -10.92 -9.96
N HIS A 94 0.97 -9.90 -9.12
CA HIS A 94 0.53 -8.53 -9.45
C HIS A 94 1.68 -7.56 -9.34
N LYS A 95 2.85 -7.96 -9.82
CA LYS A 95 4.05 -7.13 -9.70
C LYS A 95 3.91 -5.77 -10.35
N ASP A 96 3.22 -5.72 -11.49
CA ASP A 96 3.06 -4.44 -12.19
C ASP A 96 2.19 -3.49 -11.38
N GLU A 97 1.12 -4.01 -10.78
CA GLU A 97 0.25 -3.18 -9.94
C GLU A 97 0.98 -2.70 -8.68
N LEU A 98 1.81 -3.59 -8.09
CA LEU A 98 2.61 -3.20 -6.93
C LEU A 98 3.59 -2.08 -7.30
N ALA A 99 4.27 -2.23 -8.43
CA ALA A 99 5.23 -1.24 -8.88
C ALA A 99 4.56 0.09 -9.18
N ALA A 100 3.39 0.04 -9.82
CA ALA A 100 2.64 1.26 -10.11
C ALA A 100 2.20 1.96 -8.84
N LEU A 101 1.74 1.20 -7.85
CA LEU A 101 1.32 1.79 -6.59
C LEU A 101 2.51 2.42 -5.87
N ARG A 102 3.63 1.72 -5.83
CA ARG A 102 4.84 2.26 -5.20
C ARG A 102 5.27 3.57 -5.86
N THR A 103 5.28 3.59 -7.19
CA THR A 103 5.65 4.80 -7.92
C THR A 103 4.70 5.96 -7.60
N TRP A 104 3.40 5.66 -7.53
CA TRP A 104 2.41 6.69 -7.25
C TRP A 104 2.56 7.27 -5.84
N ILE A 105 2.93 6.44 -4.88
CA ILE A 105 3.13 6.86 -3.50
C ILE A 105 4.43 7.64 -3.32
N ASP A 106 5.44 7.33 -4.13
CA ASP A 106 6.80 7.86 -3.93
C ASP A 106 6.79 9.38 -3.78
N GLY A 107 7.35 9.84 -2.68
CA GLY A 107 7.45 11.26 -2.40
C GLY A 107 6.20 11.90 -1.83
N ARG A 108 5.11 11.13 -1.64
CA ARG A 108 3.84 11.73 -1.22
C ARG A 108 3.41 11.40 0.20
N GLY A 109 3.81 10.27 0.72
CA GLY A 109 3.24 9.77 1.96
C GLY A 109 1.89 9.15 1.71
N ALA A 110 1.61 8.06 2.41
CA ALA A 110 0.37 7.32 2.19
C ALA A 110 -0.06 6.61 3.46
N THR A 111 -1.35 6.29 3.52
CA THR A 111 -1.93 5.49 4.58
C THR A 111 -2.76 4.38 3.92
N LEU A 112 -2.48 3.14 4.28
CA LEU A 112 -3.29 2.02 3.86
C LEU A 112 -4.52 1.96 4.76
N ILE A 113 -5.69 1.87 4.14
CA ILE A 113 -6.96 1.95 4.85
C ILE A 113 -7.63 0.59 4.78
N THR A 114 -8.06 0.09 5.92
CA THR A 114 -8.72 -1.20 6.00
C THR A 114 -9.80 -1.18 7.07
N ALA A 115 -10.84 -1.97 6.89
CA ALA A 115 -11.89 -2.14 7.89
C ALA A 115 -11.49 -3.11 8.99
N THR A 116 -10.39 -3.84 8.81
CA THR A 116 -9.91 -4.82 9.78
C THR A 116 -9.55 -4.17 11.11
N ARG A 117 -9.87 -4.86 12.21
CA ARG A 117 -9.58 -4.33 13.55
C ARG A 117 -8.15 -4.62 13.99
N GLU A 118 -7.63 -5.82 13.72
CA GLU A 118 -6.32 -6.23 14.20
C GLU A 118 -5.25 -5.85 13.21
N LEU A 119 -4.88 -4.59 13.20
CA LEU A 119 -3.95 -4.06 12.20
C LEU A 119 -2.62 -4.80 12.12
N PRO A 120 -1.97 -5.18 13.25
CA PRO A 120 -0.68 -5.88 13.14
C PRO A 120 -0.78 -7.25 12.50
N LEU A 121 -1.96 -7.88 12.55
CA LEU A 121 -2.19 -9.20 11.97
C LEU A 121 -3.04 -9.10 10.71
N SER A 122 -2.93 -7.99 10.00
CA SER A 122 -3.77 -7.74 8.84
C SER A 122 -2.96 -7.82 7.55
N HIS A 123 -3.71 -7.93 6.44
CA HIS A 123 -3.11 -7.87 5.10
C HIS A 123 -2.44 -6.52 4.85
N ALA A 124 -2.86 -5.46 5.56
CA ALA A 124 -2.25 -4.15 5.42
C ALA A 124 -0.76 -4.18 5.76
N GLU A 125 -0.42 -4.88 6.84
CA GLU A 125 0.98 -4.99 7.25
C GLU A 125 1.80 -5.76 6.21
N VAL A 126 1.22 -6.82 5.66
CA VAL A 126 1.91 -7.61 4.63
C VAL A 126 2.12 -6.77 3.36
N LEU A 127 1.09 -6.04 2.93
CA LEU A 127 1.22 -5.21 1.74
C LEU A 127 2.24 -4.10 1.95
N ARG A 128 2.26 -3.48 3.13
CA ARG A 128 3.26 -2.46 3.45
C ARG A 128 4.67 -3.02 3.27
N GLN A 129 4.90 -4.22 3.78
CA GLN A 129 6.20 -4.87 3.65
C GLN A 129 6.54 -5.18 2.20
N MET A 130 5.56 -5.64 1.41
CA MET A 130 5.79 -5.95 0.00
C MET A 130 6.09 -4.70 -0.80
N LEU A 131 5.57 -3.55 -0.39
CA LEU A 131 5.90 -2.28 -1.02
C LEU A 131 7.28 -1.77 -0.60
N GLY A 132 7.92 -2.43 0.35
CA GLY A 132 9.23 -1.99 0.83
C GLY A 132 9.16 -0.74 1.67
N ALA A 133 8.01 -0.46 2.27
CA ALA A 133 7.79 0.79 2.99
C ALA A 133 8.09 0.63 4.47
N LYS A 134 8.65 1.68 5.05
CA LYS A 134 8.81 1.74 6.49
C LYS A 134 7.48 2.07 7.14
N LYS A 135 7.27 1.56 8.33
CA LYS A 135 6.08 1.88 9.09
C LYS A 135 6.19 3.32 9.57
N ARG A 136 5.15 4.08 9.36
CA ARG A 136 5.10 5.48 9.76
C ARG A 136 4.34 5.72 11.07
#